data_1ab8d8438852236696f634895a595faf
#
_entry.id   1ab8d8438852236696f634895a595faf
#
_cell.length_a   1.000
_cell.length_b   1.000
_cell.length_c   1.000
_cell.angle_alpha   90.00
_cell.angle_beta   90.00
_cell.angle_gamma   90.00
#
_symmetry.space_group_name_H-M   'P 1'
#
loop_
_entity.id
_entity.type
_entity.pdbx_description
1 polymer ?
#
loop_
_entity_poly.entity_id
_entity_poly.type
_entity_poly.pdbx_seq_one_letter_code
_entity_poly.pdbx_strand_id
1 'polypeptide(L)'
;MRKWIAGLVVLTTALIAAVPTAGASSTTCTGELAPGSYHKLIVPEGAVCGTEAGPVTIRGGLYVRAGATFVLGSEENPVHTGTIRGGVHAANAMSVQIHFSTISGGVRIRGGSGPFGGPFGVTWNTLEDNVINGSVWMTGYTGFWEGFFRNIVHGSVNYNDNTLVDPDGNEVQSNTIHGNLNCSGNDPAPQQGDSQGSPNVVTGQKTGQCSGV
;
A
#
# COMPACT_ATOMS: atom_id res chain seq x y z
N MET A 1 -2.29 -3.78 -87.42
CA MET A 1 -1.35 -3.30 -86.46
C MET A 1 -2.05 -3.32 -85.09
N ARG A 2 -1.77 -4.31 -84.23
CA ARG A 2 -2.34 -4.45 -82.87
C ARG A 2 -1.30 -3.96 -81.88
N LYS A 3 -1.61 -2.86 -81.13
CA LYS A 3 -0.78 -2.34 -80.04
C LYS A 3 -1.13 -3.06 -78.79
N TRP A 4 -0.19 -3.75 -78.19
CA TRP A 4 -0.28 -4.32 -76.81
C TRP A 4 0.11 -3.23 -75.83
N ILE A 5 -0.79 -2.90 -74.89
CA ILE A 5 -0.51 -2.04 -73.71
C ILE A 5 -0.20 -2.98 -72.58
N ALA A 6 1.04 -2.99 -72.15
CA ALA A 6 1.45 -3.71 -70.92
C ALA A 6 1.09 -2.87 -69.71
N GLY A 7 0.12 -3.36 -68.90
CA GLY A 7 -0.23 -2.74 -67.64
C GLY A 7 0.78 -3.13 -66.53
N LEU A 8 1.44 -2.12 -66.01
CA LEU A 8 2.33 -2.27 -64.85
C LEU A 8 1.51 -2.38 -63.54
N VAL A 9 1.45 -3.55 -62.92
CA VAL A 9 0.82 -3.75 -61.61
C VAL A 9 1.87 -3.41 -60.55
N VAL A 10 1.70 -2.26 -59.89
CA VAL A 10 2.51 -1.89 -58.73
C VAL A 10 1.91 -2.56 -57.48
N LEU A 11 2.57 -3.61 -56.99
CA LEU A 11 2.24 -4.18 -55.68
C LEU A 11 2.82 -3.28 -54.58
N THR A 12 1.98 -2.53 -53.89
CA THR A 12 2.35 -1.83 -52.68
C THR A 12 2.28 -2.80 -51.50
N THR A 13 3.42 -3.30 -51.06
CA THR A 13 3.52 -4.03 -49.74
C THR A 13 3.42 -3.03 -48.62
N ALA A 14 2.28 -3.04 -47.93
CA ALA A 14 2.11 -2.31 -46.66
C ALA A 14 2.96 -2.99 -45.56
N LEU A 15 4.06 -2.36 -45.17
CA LEU A 15 4.78 -2.74 -43.95
C LEU A 15 3.90 -2.37 -42.75
N ILE A 16 3.27 -3.38 -42.12
CA ILE A 16 2.66 -3.22 -40.82
C ILE A 16 3.80 -3.20 -39.82
N ALA A 17 4.21 -2.02 -39.40
CA ALA A 17 5.11 -1.88 -38.25
C ALA A 17 4.37 -2.38 -37.01
N ALA A 18 4.80 -3.52 -36.47
CA ALA A 18 4.35 -3.98 -35.16
C ALA A 18 4.77 -2.94 -34.12
N VAL A 19 3.81 -2.21 -33.58
CA VAL A 19 4.04 -1.35 -32.41
C VAL A 19 4.45 -2.26 -31.26
N PRO A 20 5.67 -2.14 -30.70
CA PRO A 20 6.03 -2.94 -29.54
C PRO A 20 5.06 -2.57 -28.43
N THR A 21 4.25 -3.53 -27.98
CA THR A 21 3.51 -3.41 -26.75
C THR A 21 4.55 -3.30 -25.64
N ALA A 22 4.72 -2.10 -25.07
CA ALA A 22 5.54 -1.89 -23.90
C ALA A 22 5.04 -2.84 -22.83
N GLY A 23 5.75 -3.92 -22.61
CA GLY A 23 5.44 -4.89 -21.57
C GLY A 23 5.37 -4.13 -20.23
N ALA A 24 4.35 -4.43 -19.45
CA ALA A 24 4.11 -3.79 -18.17
C ALA A 24 5.28 -4.10 -17.22
N SER A 25 6.33 -3.28 -17.23
CA SER A 25 7.55 -3.48 -16.46
C SER A 25 7.35 -3.13 -14.98
N SER A 26 7.95 -3.92 -14.09
CA SER A 26 8.06 -3.57 -12.69
C SER A 26 9.19 -2.55 -12.49
N THR A 27 8.96 -1.61 -11.58
CA THR A 27 9.98 -0.66 -11.11
C THR A 27 10.50 -1.12 -9.76
N THR A 28 11.82 -1.21 -9.63
CA THR A 28 12.50 -1.42 -8.34
C THR A 28 12.81 -0.06 -7.73
N CYS A 29 12.46 0.13 -6.45
CA CYS A 29 12.70 1.36 -5.73
C CYS A 29 13.63 1.11 -4.52
N THR A 30 14.73 1.87 -4.46
CA THR A 30 15.77 1.78 -3.41
C THR A 30 16.17 3.15 -2.87
N GLY A 31 15.26 4.12 -2.89
CA GLY A 31 15.53 5.49 -2.44
C GLY A 31 14.31 6.35 -2.61
N GLU A 32 14.52 7.63 -2.89
CA GLU A 32 13.42 8.55 -3.14
C GLU A 32 12.65 8.15 -4.40
N LEU A 33 11.33 8.07 -4.25
CA LEU A 33 10.41 7.77 -5.34
C LEU A 33 9.90 9.08 -5.95
N ALA A 34 10.30 9.37 -7.17
CA ALA A 34 9.82 10.57 -7.87
C ALA A 34 8.29 10.53 -8.06
N PRO A 35 7.61 11.69 -8.02
CA PRO A 35 6.22 11.79 -8.42
C PRO A 35 6.00 11.22 -9.82
N GLY A 36 4.89 10.48 -10.02
CA GLY A 36 4.64 9.90 -11.33
C GLY A 36 3.80 8.63 -11.31
N SER A 37 3.87 7.91 -12.43
CA SER A 37 3.06 6.70 -12.66
C SER A 37 3.94 5.48 -12.91
N TYR A 38 3.72 4.46 -12.09
CA TYR A 38 4.44 3.19 -12.10
C TYR A 38 3.47 2.05 -12.42
N HIS A 39 3.92 1.04 -13.17
CA HIS A 39 3.05 -0.12 -13.40
C HIS A 39 2.98 -1.00 -12.15
N LYS A 40 4.10 -1.50 -11.69
CA LYS A 40 4.27 -2.31 -10.49
C LYS A 40 5.50 -1.78 -9.74
N LEU A 41 5.38 -1.60 -8.42
CA LEU A 41 6.48 -1.14 -7.59
C LEU A 41 6.96 -2.26 -6.67
N ILE A 42 8.27 -2.47 -6.65
CA ILE A 42 8.93 -3.45 -5.79
C ILE A 42 9.97 -2.72 -4.95
N VAL A 43 9.82 -2.81 -3.63
CA VAL A 43 10.87 -2.41 -2.68
C VAL A 43 11.62 -3.69 -2.30
N PRO A 44 12.87 -3.87 -2.76
CA PRO A 44 13.61 -5.11 -2.52
C PRO A 44 14.00 -5.26 -1.05
N GLU A 45 14.49 -6.44 -0.70
CA GLU A 45 14.90 -6.78 0.66
C GLU A 45 15.89 -5.77 1.23
N GLY A 46 15.62 -5.30 2.44
CA GLY A 46 16.43 -4.34 3.18
C GLY A 46 16.49 -2.92 2.60
N ALA A 47 15.83 -2.67 1.48
CA ALA A 47 15.85 -1.34 0.86
C ALA A 47 14.86 -0.38 1.53
N VAL A 48 15.17 0.91 1.39
CA VAL A 48 14.26 1.99 1.78
C VAL A 48 13.76 2.67 0.51
N CYS A 49 12.44 2.83 0.40
CA CYS A 49 11.80 3.53 -0.71
C CYS A 49 10.70 4.43 -0.18
N GLY A 50 10.61 5.64 -0.66
CA GLY A 50 9.51 6.51 -0.25
C GLY A 50 9.48 7.83 -0.97
N THR A 51 8.40 8.57 -0.75
CA THR A 51 8.24 9.93 -1.22
C THR A 51 7.36 10.76 -0.31
N GLU A 52 7.77 12.00 -0.13
CA GLU A 52 6.96 13.07 0.42
C GLU A 52 6.76 14.19 -0.64
N ALA A 53 7.25 14.00 -1.85
CA ALA A 53 7.42 15.04 -2.86
C ALA A 53 6.28 15.15 -3.89
N GLY A 54 5.13 14.52 -3.68
CA GLY A 54 3.99 14.68 -4.58
C GLY A 54 3.31 13.36 -4.99
N PRO A 55 2.30 13.42 -5.88
CA PRO A 55 1.43 12.28 -6.13
C PRO A 55 2.12 11.14 -6.87
N VAL A 56 1.89 9.92 -6.37
CA VAL A 56 2.36 8.67 -6.97
C VAL A 56 1.17 7.81 -7.38
N THR A 57 1.20 7.26 -8.60
CA THR A 57 0.22 6.27 -9.07
C THR A 57 0.91 4.93 -9.32
N ILE A 58 0.51 3.88 -8.61
CA ILE A 58 0.94 2.49 -8.83
C ILE A 58 -0.24 1.72 -9.43
N ARG A 59 -0.18 1.38 -10.72
CA ARG A 59 -1.32 0.78 -11.46
C ARG A 59 -1.53 -0.71 -11.19
N GLY A 60 -0.46 -1.46 -10.94
CA GLY A 60 -0.47 -2.87 -10.58
C GLY A 60 -0.53 -3.05 -9.08
N GLY A 61 0.57 -3.42 -8.44
CA GLY A 61 0.63 -3.58 -6.98
C GLY A 61 1.93 -3.03 -6.42
N LEU A 62 1.90 -2.73 -5.13
CA LEU A 62 3.06 -2.42 -4.31
C LEU A 62 3.51 -3.70 -3.59
N TYR A 63 4.79 -4.03 -3.69
CA TYR A 63 5.41 -5.19 -3.06
C TYR A 63 6.60 -4.76 -2.21
N VAL A 64 6.47 -4.85 -0.88
CA VAL A 64 7.53 -4.54 0.08
C VAL A 64 8.10 -5.84 0.63
N ARG A 65 9.40 -6.06 0.42
CA ARG A 65 10.09 -7.29 0.80
C ARG A 65 10.60 -7.26 2.23
N ALA A 66 11.17 -8.38 2.67
CA ALA A 66 11.68 -8.55 4.03
C ALA A 66 12.70 -7.46 4.40
N GLY A 67 12.59 -6.91 5.59
CA GLY A 67 13.48 -5.84 6.10
C GLY A 67 13.41 -4.51 5.35
N ALA A 68 12.54 -4.39 4.33
CA ALA A 68 12.41 -3.16 3.58
C ALA A 68 11.49 -2.14 4.28
N THR A 69 11.71 -0.88 3.98
CA THR A 69 10.86 0.25 4.41
C THR A 69 10.22 0.90 3.20
N PHE A 70 8.91 1.17 3.28
CA PHE A 70 8.19 1.94 2.29
C PHE A 70 7.39 3.07 2.95
N VAL A 71 7.54 4.28 2.42
CA VAL A 71 6.82 5.48 2.89
C VAL A 71 6.13 6.16 1.71
N LEU A 72 4.85 6.43 1.84
CA LEU A 72 4.08 7.19 0.86
C LEU A 72 3.23 8.26 1.55
N GLY A 73 3.63 9.49 1.38
CA GLY A 73 3.04 10.64 2.05
C GLY A 73 3.55 10.81 3.48
N SER A 74 2.95 11.76 4.17
CA SER A 74 3.24 12.11 5.54
C SER A 74 1.96 12.62 6.20
N GLU A 75 1.76 12.37 7.47
CA GLU A 75 0.64 12.89 8.24
C GLU A 75 0.57 14.42 8.20
N GLU A 76 1.73 15.07 8.18
CA GLU A 76 1.83 16.53 8.18
C GLU A 76 1.52 17.16 6.81
N ASN A 77 1.49 16.37 5.74
CA ASN A 77 1.36 16.90 4.38
C ASN A 77 0.32 16.15 3.53
N PRO A 78 -0.98 16.48 3.66
CA PRO A 78 -2.07 15.78 2.97
C PRO A 78 -2.10 15.98 1.45
N VAL A 79 -1.22 16.82 0.89
CA VAL A 79 -1.12 16.98 -0.57
C VAL A 79 -0.26 15.90 -1.23
N HIS A 80 0.51 15.16 -0.46
CA HIS A 80 1.37 14.06 -0.94
C HIS A 80 0.59 12.74 -1.03
N THR A 81 -0.41 12.70 -1.88
CA THR A 81 -1.32 11.56 -2.02
C THR A 81 -0.83 10.50 -2.98
N GLY A 82 -1.33 9.29 -2.82
CA GLY A 82 -1.06 8.16 -3.69
C GLY A 82 -2.32 7.48 -4.23
N THR A 83 -2.15 6.77 -5.34
CA THR A 83 -3.15 5.84 -5.88
C THR A 83 -2.51 4.49 -6.13
N ILE A 84 -2.95 3.44 -5.43
CA ILE A 84 -2.45 2.07 -5.61
C ILE A 84 -3.60 1.19 -6.08
N ARG A 85 -3.60 0.78 -7.36
CA ARG A 85 -4.74 0.07 -7.96
C ARG A 85 -4.71 -1.44 -7.73
N GLY A 86 -3.55 -2.05 -7.60
CA GLY A 86 -3.38 -3.51 -7.48
C GLY A 86 -3.19 -4.02 -6.05
N GLY A 87 -3.41 -3.17 -5.05
CA GLY A 87 -3.23 -3.52 -3.63
C GLY A 87 -1.79 -3.42 -3.14
N VAL A 88 -1.63 -3.64 -1.82
CA VAL A 88 -0.37 -3.58 -1.09
C VAL A 88 -0.05 -4.95 -0.52
N HIS A 89 1.18 -5.43 -0.76
CA HIS A 89 1.68 -6.71 -0.31
C HIS A 89 3.03 -6.52 0.37
N ALA A 90 3.06 -6.58 1.69
CA ALA A 90 4.27 -6.53 2.48
C ALA A 90 4.46 -7.86 3.25
N ALA A 91 5.65 -8.40 3.20
CA ALA A 91 6.00 -9.62 3.90
C ALA A 91 7.31 -9.42 4.66
N ASN A 92 7.23 -9.50 5.99
CA ASN A 92 8.35 -9.27 6.90
C ASN A 92 9.05 -7.91 6.67
N ALA A 93 8.29 -6.89 6.26
CA ALA A 93 8.82 -5.54 6.06
C ALA A 93 9.25 -4.94 7.40
N MET A 94 10.24 -4.07 7.37
CA MET A 94 10.63 -3.29 8.55
C MET A 94 9.56 -2.26 8.87
N SER A 95 9.11 -1.51 7.85
CA SER A 95 8.07 -0.50 8.01
C SER A 95 7.29 -0.30 6.70
N VAL A 96 6.00 -0.09 6.82
CA VAL A 96 5.10 0.33 5.75
C VAL A 96 4.28 1.49 6.24
N GLN A 97 4.45 2.65 5.62
CA GLN A 97 3.67 3.84 5.94
C GLN A 97 2.98 4.35 4.70
N ILE A 98 1.67 4.47 4.76
CA ILE A 98 0.85 4.97 3.65
C ILE A 98 -0.18 5.94 4.22
N HIS A 99 -0.11 7.18 3.74
CA HIS A 99 -0.98 8.27 4.15
C HIS A 99 -1.76 8.82 2.95
N PHE A 100 -2.97 9.33 3.20
CA PHE A 100 -3.83 10.05 2.25
C PHE A 100 -3.95 9.41 0.88
N SER A 101 -3.98 8.09 0.81
CA SER A 101 -3.93 7.35 -0.44
C SER A 101 -5.23 6.62 -0.75
N THR A 102 -5.51 6.41 -2.05
CA THR A 102 -6.58 5.53 -2.52
C THR A 102 -6.00 4.19 -2.94
N ILE A 103 -6.40 3.11 -2.28
CA ILE A 103 -5.95 1.75 -2.56
C ILE A 103 -7.14 0.95 -3.10
N SER A 104 -7.15 0.64 -4.40
CA SER A 104 -8.28 -0.05 -5.04
C SER A 104 -8.31 -1.56 -4.82
N GLY A 105 -7.19 -2.14 -4.42
CA GLY A 105 -7.10 -3.54 -3.96
C GLY A 105 -7.11 -3.64 -2.45
N GLY A 106 -6.85 -4.82 -1.91
CA GLY A 106 -6.67 -5.01 -0.48
C GLY A 106 -5.26 -4.62 -0.01
N VAL A 107 -5.09 -4.54 1.30
CA VAL A 107 -3.79 -4.36 1.95
C VAL A 107 -3.46 -5.61 2.74
N ARG A 108 -2.24 -6.11 2.57
CA ARG A 108 -1.75 -7.28 3.28
C ARG A 108 -0.32 -7.02 3.77
N ILE A 109 -0.21 -6.72 5.06
CA ILE A 109 1.05 -6.56 5.78
C ILE A 109 1.16 -7.75 6.73
N ARG A 110 2.21 -8.57 6.59
CA ARG A 110 2.39 -9.79 7.35
C ARG A 110 3.80 -9.90 7.90
N GLY A 111 3.90 -10.09 9.20
CA GLY A 111 5.18 -10.16 9.89
C GLY A 111 5.96 -8.87 9.78
N GLY A 112 7.19 -8.92 10.17
CA GLY A 112 8.11 -7.80 10.20
C GLY A 112 8.47 -7.39 11.61
N SER A 113 9.55 -6.64 11.72
CA SER A 113 10.04 -6.16 13.02
C SER A 113 11.03 -5.02 12.80
N GLY A 114 11.07 -4.06 13.76
CA GLY A 114 12.15 -3.09 13.82
C GLY A 114 13.50 -3.75 14.13
N PRO A 115 14.63 -3.10 14.16
CA PRO A 115 14.80 -1.76 14.68
C PRO A 115 14.64 -0.70 13.62
N PHE A 116 14.36 0.44 14.07
CA PHE A 116 13.84 1.60 13.47
C PHE A 116 14.92 2.65 13.27
N GLY A 117 14.94 3.26 12.16
CA GLY A 117 15.83 4.31 11.78
C GLY A 117 16.09 4.20 10.30
N GLY A 118 15.53 5.07 9.55
CA GLY A 118 15.75 5.23 8.14
C GLY A 118 15.83 6.70 7.81
N PRO A 119 16.12 7.04 6.57
CA PRO A 119 16.25 8.44 6.14
C PRO A 119 14.97 9.25 6.30
N PHE A 120 13.82 8.60 6.50
CA PHE A 120 12.53 9.25 6.76
C PHE A 120 12.16 9.33 8.25
N GLY A 121 13.05 8.93 9.15
CA GLY A 121 12.82 8.97 10.61
C GLY A 121 11.71 8.06 11.12
N VAL A 122 11.21 7.15 10.28
CA VAL A 122 10.06 6.30 10.62
C VAL A 122 10.45 5.09 11.43
N THR A 123 9.69 4.85 12.48
CA THR A 123 9.94 3.80 13.46
C THR A 123 8.79 2.83 13.62
N TRP A 124 7.75 2.88 12.77
CA TRP A 124 6.50 2.15 12.93
C TRP A 124 5.84 1.78 11.61
N ASN A 125 4.87 0.88 11.65
CA ASN A 125 3.91 0.69 10.58
C ASN A 125 2.72 1.64 10.75
N THR A 126 2.23 2.23 9.68
CA THR A 126 0.95 2.93 9.73
C THR A 126 0.20 2.92 8.41
N LEU A 127 -1.11 2.76 8.49
CA LEU A 127 -2.06 3.07 7.43
C LEU A 127 -2.98 4.16 7.95
N GLU A 128 -2.95 5.34 7.33
CA GLU A 128 -3.59 6.52 7.88
C GLU A 128 -4.23 7.39 6.80
N ASP A 129 -5.46 7.83 7.06
CA ASP A 129 -6.24 8.69 6.16
C ASP A 129 -6.42 8.10 4.74
N ASN A 130 -6.47 6.78 4.60
CA ASN A 130 -6.61 6.12 3.31
C ASN A 130 -8.05 5.75 2.99
N VAL A 131 -8.35 5.66 1.69
CA VAL A 131 -9.55 5.00 1.17
C VAL A 131 -9.14 3.65 0.60
N ILE A 132 -9.57 2.55 1.22
CA ILE A 132 -9.18 1.19 0.85
C ILE A 132 -10.40 0.43 0.34
N ASN A 133 -10.44 0.15 -0.97
CA ASN A 133 -11.55 -0.54 -1.64
C ASN A 133 -11.47 -2.07 -1.55
N GLY A 134 -10.81 -2.59 -0.54
CA GLY A 134 -10.66 -4.01 -0.29
C GLY A 134 -10.54 -4.30 1.20
N SER A 135 -10.21 -5.53 1.55
CA SER A 135 -9.96 -5.93 2.93
C SER A 135 -8.52 -5.64 3.35
N VAL A 136 -8.32 -5.47 4.65
CA VAL A 136 -7.01 -5.19 5.26
C VAL A 136 -6.61 -6.36 6.15
N TRP A 137 -5.36 -6.78 6.05
CA TRP A 137 -4.68 -7.70 6.96
C TRP A 137 -3.39 -7.04 7.44
N MET A 138 -3.31 -6.75 8.74
CA MET A 138 -2.11 -6.32 9.45
C MET A 138 -1.85 -7.36 10.53
N THR A 139 -0.87 -8.24 10.31
CA THR A 139 -0.74 -9.44 11.15
C THR A 139 0.72 -9.81 11.41
N GLY A 140 1.02 -10.15 12.69
CA GLY A 140 2.30 -10.72 13.08
C GLY A 140 3.46 -9.73 13.10
N TYR A 141 3.20 -8.43 13.21
CA TYR A 141 4.24 -7.43 13.35
C TYR A 141 4.80 -7.42 14.78
N THR A 142 6.13 -7.34 14.91
CA THR A 142 6.84 -7.35 16.19
C THR A 142 7.76 -6.13 16.32
N GLY A 143 7.19 -4.95 16.19
CA GLY A 143 7.92 -3.69 16.20
C GLY A 143 7.74 -2.88 17.47
N PHE A 144 7.95 -1.57 17.33
CA PHE A 144 7.74 -0.64 18.43
C PHE A 144 6.27 -0.27 18.56
N TRP A 145 5.67 0.18 17.44
CA TRP A 145 4.32 0.71 17.39
C TRP A 145 3.69 0.44 16.02
N GLU A 146 2.36 0.30 15.95
CA GLU A 146 1.61 0.12 14.72
C GLU A 146 0.28 0.86 14.80
N GLY A 147 -0.02 1.70 13.81
CA GLY A 147 -1.22 2.50 13.72
C GLY A 147 -2.13 2.15 12.55
N PHE A 148 -3.41 2.15 12.81
CA PHE A 148 -4.45 2.01 11.80
C PHE A 148 -5.56 3.04 12.07
N PHE A 149 -5.44 4.23 11.42
CA PHE A 149 -6.26 5.39 11.77
C PHE A 149 -6.98 6.01 10.59
N ARG A 150 -8.14 6.58 10.86
CA ARG A 150 -8.88 7.47 9.97
C ARG A 150 -9.05 6.92 8.55
N ASN A 151 -8.98 5.60 8.39
CA ASN A 151 -9.18 4.98 7.10
C ASN A 151 -10.66 4.75 6.81
N ILE A 152 -11.04 4.82 5.53
CA ILE A 152 -12.32 4.32 5.03
C ILE A 152 -12.05 2.99 4.34
N VAL A 153 -12.54 1.88 4.92
CA VAL A 153 -12.32 0.52 4.40
C VAL A 153 -13.63 -0.07 3.91
N HIS A 154 -13.72 -0.38 2.62
CA HIS A 154 -14.90 -1.01 2.04
C HIS A 154 -14.97 -2.53 2.23
N GLY A 155 -13.94 -3.16 2.77
CA GLY A 155 -13.87 -4.57 3.16
C GLY A 155 -13.82 -4.77 4.66
N SER A 156 -13.38 -5.95 5.08
CA SER A 156 -13.12 -6.28 6.49
C SER A 156 -11.67 -5.99 6.86
N VAL A 157 -11.45 -5.75 8.15
CA VAL A 157 -10.12 -5.58 8.74
C VAL A 157 -9.81 -6.75 9.65
N ASN A 158 -8.63 -7.35 9.49
CA ASN A 158 -8.06 -8.37 10.34
C ASN A 158 -6.74 -7.86 10.91
N TYR A 159 -6.73 -7.61 12.21
CA TYR A 159 -5.61 -7.03 12.94
C TYR A 159 -5.20 -7.99 14.06
N ASN A 160 -4.25 -8.87 13.75
CA ASN A 160 -4.01 -10.03 14.60
C ASN A 160 -2.52 -10.29 14.86
N ASP A 161 -2.24 -10.87 16.04
CA ASP A 161 -0.94 -11.42 16.40
C ASP A 161 0.21 -10.39 16.34
N ASN A 162 -0.09 -9.10 16.54
CA ASN A 162 0.90 -8.03 16.58
C ASN A 162 1.40 -7.87 18.01
N THR A 163 2.72 -7.94 18.20
CA THR A 163 3.37 -7.81 19.52
C THR A 163 4.28 -6.59 19.50
N LEU A 164 3.91 -5.57 20.25
CA LEU A 164 4.57 -4.27 20.22
C LEU A 164 5.21 -3.92 21.55
N VAL A 165 6.31 -3.19 21.50
CA VAL A 165 7.09 -2.80 22.67
C VAL A 165 6.43 -1.65 23.41
N ASP A 166 5.80 -0.73 22.67
CA ASP A 166 5.09 0.40 23.24
C ASP A 166 3.78 -0.07 23.89
N PRO A 167 3.52 0.26 25.17
CA PRO A 167 2.24 -0.07 25.82
C PRO A 167 1.01 0.52 25.11
N ASP A 168 1.17 1.61 24.36
CA ASP A 168 0.13 2.24 23.55
C ASP A 168 0.23 1.79 22.06
N GLY A 169 0.99 0.75 21.77
CA GLY A 169 1.50 0.39 20.47
C GLY A 169 0.49 -0.07 19.42
N ASN A 170 -0.57 -0.75 19.78
CA ASN A 170 -1.57 -1.26 18.83
C ASN A 170 -2.75 -0.28 18.72
N GLU A 171 -2.58 0.84 18.05
CA GLU A 171 -3.65 1.83 17.93
C GLU A 171 -4.54 1.58 16.71
N VAL A 172 -5.82 1.28 16.97
CA VAL A 172 -6.84 1.03 15.96
C VAL A 172 -8.05 1.93 16.23
N GLN A 173 -8.13 3.06 15.54
CA GLN A 173 -9.07 4.11 15.91
C GLN A 173 -9.56 4.94 14.73
N SER A 174 -10.69 5.61 14.92
CA SER A 174 -11.24 6.61 13.98
C SER A 174 -11.51 6.08 12.57
N ASN A 175 -11.53 4.76 12.36
CA ASN A 175 -11.79 4.18 11.05
C ASN A 175 -13.29 4.04 10.78
N THR A 176 -13.66 4.14 9.50
CA THR A 176 -14.97 3.73 8.98
C THR A 176 -14.81 2.43 8.21
N ILE A 177 -15.34 1.32 8.73
CA ILE A 177 -15.17 -0.03 8.17
C ILE A 177 -16.54 -0.58 7.76
N HIS A 178 -16.71 -0.83 6.45
CA HIS A 178 -17.98 -1.37 5.93
C HIS A 178 -18.13 -2.89 6.08
N GLY A 179 -17.04 -3.60 6.40
CA GLY A 179 -17.02 -5.02 6.77
C GLY A 179 -16.92 -5.24 8.27
N ASN A 180 -16.29 -6.33 8.67
CA ASN A 180 -16.01 -6.66 10.07
C ASN A 180 -14.63 -6.10 10.50
N LEU A 181 -14.50 -5.84 11.80
CA LEU A 181 -13.21 -5.58 12.46
C LEU A 181 -12.91 -6.76 13.41
N ASN A 182 -11.90 -7.55 13.05
CA ASN A 182 -11.53 -8.75 13.80
C ASN A 182 -10.12 -8.58 14.38
N CYS A 183 -9.97 -8.75 15.68
CA CYS A 183 -8.70 -8.62 16.38
C CYS A 183 -8.49 -9.76 17.36
N SER A 184 -7.31 -10.39 17.26
CA SER A 184 -6.93 -11.47 18.18
C SER A 184 -5.40 -11.56 18.34
N GLY A 185 -4.94 -12.02 19.50
CA GLY A 185 -3.53 -12.33 19.72
C GLY A 185 -2.60 -11.11 19.74
N ASN A 186 -3.12 -9.90 19.84
CA ASN A 186 -2.29 -8.69 19.89
C ASN A 186 -1.82 -8.41 21.35
N ASP A 187 -0.61 -7.93 21.48
CA ASP A 187 0.00 -7.49 22.72
C ASP A 187 0.79 -6.18 22.51
N PRO A 188 0.35 -5.04 23.09
CA PRO A 188 -0.88 -4.83 23.86
C PRO A 188 -2.15 -5.05 23.02
N ALA A 189 -3.30 -5.18 23.69
CA ALA A 189 -4.59 -5.26 23.00
C ALA A 189 -4.84 -3.97 22.19
N PRO A 190 -5.54 -4.04 21.04
CA PRO A 190 -5.88 -2.84 20.27
C PRO A 190 -6.63 -1.80 21.10
N GLN A 191 -6.25 -0.56 20.95
CA GLN A 191 -6.71 0.56 21.75
C GLN A 191 -6.79 1.85 20.92
N GLN A 192 -7.26 2.92 21.54
CA GLN A 192 -7.25 4.25 20.93
C GLN A 192 -5.92 4.98 21.21
N GLY A 193 -5.17 4.53 22.23
CA GLY A 193 -3.87 5.09 22.61
C GLY A 193 -3.93 6.56 23.00
N ASP A 194 -2.80 7.24 22.84
CA ASP A 194 -2.63 8.67 23.12
C ASP A 194 -2.80 9.57 21.87
N SER A 195 -3.02 9.01 20.69
CA SER A 195 -3.30 9.74 19.43
C SER A 195 -4.68 10.42 19.40
N GLN A 196 -5.40 10.44 20.51
CA GLN A 196 -6.65 11.21 20.74
C GLN A 196 -7.76 10.96 19.69
N GLY A 197 -7.86 9.75 19.19
CA GLY A 197 -8.88 9.39 18.21
C GLY A 197 -10.27 9.11 18.80
N SER A 198 -11.14 8.65 17.93
CA SER A 198 -12.50 8.24 18.24
C SER A 198 -12.67 6.73 18.04
N PRO A 199 -13.68 6.09 18.66
CA PRO A 199 -13.99 4.70 18.36
C PRO A 199 -14.26 4.46 16.87
N ASN A 200 -13.91 3.25 16.41
CA ASN A 200 -14.16 2.87 15.03
C ASN A 200 -15.66 2.74 14.73
N VAL A 201 -16.09 3.23 13.58
CA VAL A 201 -17.44 3.01 13.02
C VAL A 201 -17.40 1.77 12.14
N VAL A 202 -18.05 0.68 12.56
CA VAL A 202 -18.03 -0.61 11.87
C VAL A 202 -19.46 -1.01 11.52
N THR A 203 -19.74 -1.22 10.22
CA THR A 203 -21.06 -1.65 9.76
C THR A 203 -21.34 -3.13 10.07
N GLY A 204 -20.30 -3.95 10.03
CA GLY A 204 -20.33 -5.35 10.42
C GLY A 204 -20.14 -5.57 11.93
N GLN A 205 -19.42 -6.60 12.27
CA GLN A 205 -19.15 -6.96 13.67
C GLN A 205 -17.75 -6.52 14.08
N LYS A 206 -17.64 -6.05 15.33
CA LYS A 206 -16.38 -5.94 16.06
C LYS A 206 -16.18 -7.21 16.89
N THR A 207 -15.09 -7.94 16.69
CA THR A 207 -14.85 -9.23 17.33
C THR A 207 -13.50 -9.31 18.04
N GLY A 208 -13.42 -10.20 19.04
CA GLY A 208 -12.20 -10.43 19.81
C GLY A 208 -11.78 -9.19 20.59
N GLN A 209 -10.49 -8.87 20.55
CA GLN A 209 -9.92 -7.74 21.27
C GLN A 209 -10.45 -6.37 20.77
N CYS A 210 -10.99 -6.32 19.56
CA CYS A 210 -11.55 -5.08 19.00
C CYS A 210 -13.02 -4.83 19.37
N SER A 211 -13.62 -5.61 20.22
CA SER A 211 -15.02 -5.40 20.64
C SER A 211 -15.25 -4.07 21.35
N GLY A 212 -14.20 -3.48 21.93
CA GLY A 212 -14.25 -2.23 22.70
C GLY A 212 -13.68 -0.99 22.02
N VAL A 213 -13.10 -1.09 20.79
CA VAL A 213 -12.46 0.06 20.09
C VAL A 213 -13.26 0.54 18.90
#